data_f7d99f4a54942e7d37c628f590a1188e
#
_entry.id   f7d99f4a54942e7d37c628f590a1188e
#
_cell.length_a   1.000
_cell.length_b   1.000
_cell.length_c   1.000
_cell.angle_alpha   90.00
_cell.angle_beta   90.00
_cell.angle_gamma   90.00
#
_symmetry.space_group_name_H-M   'P 1'
#
loop_
_entity.id
_entity.type
_entity.pdbx_description
1 polymer ?
#
loop_
_entity_poly.entity_id
_entity_poly.type
_entity_poly.pdbx_seq_one_letter_code
_entity_poly.pdbx_strand_id
1 'polypeptide(L)'
;MSNLNEAKIKELIETAIGMRNYSYAPYSNFKVGAALLAKNGTVYTGCNVENAGYTPCNCAERTAFFKAVSEGVKEFDAICVVGGKEGPLTDFAAPCGVCRQVMMEFCDPDTFEIIVAITPEEYKILTLKELFPMGFGPADLA
;
A
#
# COMPACT_ATOMS: atom_id res chain seq x y z
N MET A 1 15.06 3.00 -13.53
CA MET A 1 14.63 1.59 -13.52
C MET A 1 14.02 1.23 -12.19
N SER A 2 12.92 0.51 -12.24
CA SER A 2 12.25 0.03 -11.04
C SER A 2 13.07 -1.12 -10.41
N ASN A 3 13.03 -1.21 -9.08
CA ASN A 3 13.61 -2.34 -8.34
C ASN A 3 12.67 -3.56 -8.37
N LEU A 4 11.55 -3.44 -9.05
CA LEU A 4 10.52 -4.47 -9.07
C LEU A 4 10.84 -5.56 -10.08
N ASN A 5 11.04 -6.78 -9.60
CA ASN A 5 11.19 -7.98 -10.40
C ASN A 5 10.35 -9.08 -9.75
N GLU A 6 10.30 -10.25 -10.37
CA GLU A 6 9.45 -11.34 -9.89
C GLU A 6 9.76 -11.76 -8.45
N ALA A 7 11.05 -11.86 -8.11
CA ALA A 7 11.47 -12.22 -6.75
C ALA A 7 11.08 -11.13 -5.75
N LYS A 8 11.20 -9.86 -6.12
CA LYS A 8 10.83 -8.74 -5.26
C LYS A 8 9.32 -8.67 -5.08
N ILE A 9 8.56 -8.93 -6.13
CA ILE A 9 7.09 -8.98 -6.05
C ILE A 9 6.66 -10.01 -5.01
N LYS A 10 7.24 -11.21 -5.09
CA LYS A 10 6.94 -12.28 -4.13
C LYS A 10 7.28 -11.86 -2.70
N GLU A 11 8.45 -11.26 -2.51
CA GLU A 11 8.88 -10.77 -1.20
C GLU A 11 7.91 -9.74 -0.64
N LEU A 12 7.47 -8.78 -1.46
CA LEU A 12 6.54 -7.74 -1.05
C LEU A 12 5.19 -8.35 -0.65
N ILE A 13 4.71 -9.32 -1.41
CA ILE A 13 3.43 -9.99 -1.11
C ILE A 13 3.51 -10.73 0.22
N GLU A 14 4.57 -11.51 0.41
CA GLU A 14 4.77 -12.26 1.66
C GLU A 14 4.89 -11.32 2.86
N THR A 15 5.61 -10.22 2.69
CA THR A 15 5.76 -9.19 3.73
C THR A 15 4.41 -8.56 4.08
N ALA A 16 3.63 -8.18 3.06
CA ALA A 16 2.32 -7.57 3.27
C ALA A 16 1.36 -8.54 3.97
N ILE A 17 1.36 -9.80 3.57
CA ILE A 17 0.53 -10.83 4.21
C ILE A 17 0.90 -10.96 5.70
N GLY A 18 2.20 -10.99 6.01
CA GLY A 18 2.68 -11.08 7.39
C GLY A 18 2.25 -9.88 8.25
N MET A 19 2.16 -8.70 7.65
CA MET A 19 1.77 -7.49 8.37
C MET A 19 0.33 -7.50 8.85
N ARG A 20 -0.53 -8.33 8.27
CA ARG A 20 -1.90 -8.50 8.74
C ARG A 20 -1.96 -8.99 10.19
N ASN A 21 -0.92 -9.69 10.66
CA ASN A 21 -0.85 -10.17 12.03
C ASN A 21 -0.76 -9.04 13.07
N TYR A 22 -0.38 -7.85 12.63
CA TYR A 22 -0.23 -6.67 13.49
C TYR A 22 -1.40 -5.70 13.35
N SER A 23 -2.33 -5.99 12.45
CA SER A 23 -3.52 -5.15 12.21
C SER A 23 -4.34 -5.01 13.48
N TYR A 24 -4.73 -3.77 13.79
CA TYR A 24 -5.66 -3.49 14.89
C TYR A 24 -7.00 -3.13 14.27
N ALA A 25 -7.88 -4.12 14.12
CA ALA A 25 -9.15 -3.97 13.41
C ALA A 25 -10.33 -4.55 14.21
N PRO A 26 -10.57 -4.05 15.44
CA PRO A 26 -11.61 -4.61 16.30
C PRO A 26 -13.04 -4.29 15.82
N TYR A 27 -13.20 -3.28 14.98
CA TYR A 27 -14.52 -2.84 14.53
C TYR A 27 -14.93 -3.52 13.22
N SER A 28 -14.04 -3.54 12.22
CA SER A 28 -14.35 -4.13 10.91
C SER A 28 -14.00 -5.61 10.81
N ASN A 29 -13.05 -6.07 11.61
CA ASN A 29 -12.43 -7.39 11.49
C ASN A 29 -11.77 -7.61 10.12
N PHE A 30 -11.52 -6.52 9.38
CA PHE A 30 -10.87 -6.55 8.07
C PHE A 30 -9.42 -6.13 8.24
N LYS A 31 -8.51 -7.11 8.06
CA LYS A 31 -7.08 -6.93 8.32
C LYS A 31 -6.32 -6.67 7.04
N VAL A 32 -5.64 -5.54 6.96
CA VAL A 32 -4.90 -5.11 5.79
C VAL A 32 -3.41 -5.01 6.12
N GLY A 33 -2.60 -5.50 5.21
CA GLY A 33 -1.15 -5.36 5.29
C GLY A 33 -0.62 -4.68 4.05
N ALA A 34 0.48 -3.94 4.20
CA ALA A 34 1.13 -3.25 3.09
C ALA A 34 2.64 -3.36 3.18
N ALA A 35 3.27 -3.43 2.01
CA ALA A 35 4.73 -3.40 1.87
C ALA A 35 5.07 -2.39 0.78
N LEU A 36 5.73 -1.30 1.18
CA LEU A 36 6.08 -0.18 0.31
C LEU A 36 7.56 -0.24 -0.05
N LEU A 37 7.86 -0.30 -1.34
CA LEU A 37 9.22 -0.35 -1.85
C LEU A 37 9.71 1.04 -2.22
N ALA A 38 10.72 1.53 -1.52
CA ALA A 38 11.37 2.79 -1.83
C ALA A 38 12.39 2.62 -2.96
N LYS A 39 12.73 3.71 -3.64
CA LYS A 39 13.72 3.68 -4.73
C LYS A 39 15.11 3.24 -4.24
N ASN A 40 15.42 3.46 -2.98
CA ASN A 40 16.69 3.01 -2.39
C ASN A 40 16.71 1.51 -2.05
N GLY A 41 15.62 0.78 -2.34
CA GLY A 41 15.53 -0.65 -2.08
C GLY A 41 14.95 -1.03 -0.72
N THR A 42 14.78 -0.07 0.18
CA THR A 42 14.21 -0.34 1.51
C THR A 42 12.72 -0.62 1.41
N VAL A 43 12.24 -1.60 2.19
CA VAL A 43 10.81 -1.93 2.27
C VAL A 43 10.26 -1.40 3.59
N TYR A 44 9.22 -0.57 3.49
CA TYR A 44 8.50 -0.05 4.66
C TYR A 44 7.17 -0.78 4.77
N THR A 45 6.84 -1.19 5.98
CA THR A 45 5.66 -2.02 6.22
C THR A 45 4.55 -1.22 6.91
N GLY A 46 3.31 -1.68 6.72
CA GLY A 46 2.19 -1.08 7.40
C GLY A 46 1.05 -2.07 7.59
N CYS A 47 0.20 -1.76 8.55
CA CYS A 47 -1.05 -2.46 8.78
C CYS A 47 -2.10 -1.42 9.13
N ASN A 48 -3.38 -1.78 9.01
CA ASN A 48 -4.44 -0.85 9.38
C ASN A 48 -4.61 -0.80 10.89
N VAL A 49 -4.88 0.41 11.38
CA VAL A 49 -5.10 0.68 12.80
C VAL A 49 -6.41 1.45 12.94
N GLU A 50 -7.42 0.80 13.50
CA GLU A 50 -8.74 1.40 13.65
C GLU A 50 -8.87 2.16 14.96
N ASN A 51 -9.90 2.98 15.04
CA ASN A 51 -10.16 3.82 16.21
C ASN A 51 -11.66 3.98 16.41
N ALA A 52 -12.09 4.00 17.67
CA ALA A 52 -13.50 4.20 18.00
C ALA A 52 -14.05 5.52 17.49
N GLY A 53 -13.19 6.52 17.29
CA GLY A 53 -13.57 7.83 16.76
C GLY A 53 -13.73 7.86 15.25
N TYR A 54 -13.44 6.78 14.56
CA TYR A 54 -13.46 6.57 13.10
C TYR A 54 -12.48 7.45 12.33
N THR A 55 -12.57 8.77 12.43
CA THR A 55 -11.67 9.68 11.70
C THR A 55 -10.17 9.36 11.91
N PRO A 56 -9.70 9.00 13.11
CA PRO A 56 -8.29 8.64 13.30
C PRO A 56 -7.91 7.27 12.73
N CYS A 57 -8.85 6.49 12.21
CA CYS A 57 -8.53 5.22 11.57
C CYS A 57 -7.51 5.44 10.46
N ASN A 58 -6.49 4.58 10.40
CA ASN A 58 -5.46 4.69 9.39
C ASN A 58 -5.32 3.39 8.61
N CYS A 59 -5.23 3.51 7.29
CA CYS A 59 -5.06 2.36 6.41
C CYS A 59 -3.61 1.87 6.45
N ALA A 60 -3.40 0.60 6.10
CA ALA A 60 -2.07 0.00 6.05
C ALA A 60 -1.12 0.78 5.14
N GLU A 61 -1.61 1.22 4.00
CA GLU A 61 -0.81 1.95 3.01
C GLU A 61 -0.28 3.26 3.61
N ARG A 62 -1.15 4.02 4.29
CA ARG A 62 -0.74 5.28 4.92
C ARG A 62 0.24 5.05 6.07
N THR A 63 0.07 3.97 6.83
CA THR A 63 1.03 3.62 7.87
C THR A 63 2.43 3.43 7.27
N ALA A 64 2.52 2.71 6.14
CA ALA A 64 3.80 2.50 5.46
C ALA A 64 4.38 3.80 4.90
N PHE A 65 3.58 4.60 4.22
CA PHE A 65 4.03 5.88 3.65
C PHE A 65 4.50 6.86 4.73
N PHE A 66 3.71 7.02 5.79
CA PHE A 66 4.05 7.96 6.85
C PHE A 66 5.30 7.54 7.60
N LYS A 67 5.49 6.24 7.80
CA LYS A 67 6.73 5.71 8.38
C LYS A 67 7.95 6.10 7.52
N ALA A 68 7.86 5.87 6.21
CA ALA A 68 8.96 6.19 5.30
C ALA A 68 9.24 7.69 5.26
N VAL A 69 8.19 8.50 5.08
CA VAL A 69 8.32 9.95 5.00
C VAL A 69 8.89 10.52 6.32
N SER A 70 8.49 9.97 7.46
CA SER A 70 9.02 10.40 8.77
C SER A 70 10.50 10.12 8.94
N GLU A 71 11.05 9.19 8.13
CA GLU A 71 12.47 8.87 8.10
C GLU A 71 13.21 9.60 6.97
N GLY A 72 12.53 10.52 6.28
CA GLY A 72 13.13 11.32 5.22
C GLY A 72 13.07 10.67 3.82
N VAL A 73 12.40 9.55 3.66
CA VAL A 73 12.31 8.83 2.38
C VAL A 73 11.02 9.24 1.68
N LYS A 74 11.16 9.77 0.45
CA LYS A 74 10.04 10.34 -0.31
C LYS A 74 9.97 9.86 -1.76
N GLU A 75 10.79 8.87 -2.14
CA GLU A 75 10.80 8.35 -3.51
C GLU A 75 10.54 6.85 -3.49
N PHE A 76 9.54 6.42 -4.24
CA PHE A 76 9.01 5.06 -4.16
C PHE A 76 8.81 4.44 -5.55
N ASP A 77 8.94 3.12 -5.63
CA ASP A 77 8.75 2.35 -6.86
C ASP A 77 7.39 1.63 -6.89
N ALA A 78 6.99 1.05 -5.76
CA ALA A 78 5.80 0.20 -5.72
C ALA A 78 5.27 0.01 -4.31
N ILE A 79 4.02 -0.41 -4.22
CA ILE A 79 3.42 -0.85 -2.95
C ILE A 79 2.62 -2.13 -3.20
N CYS A 80 2.69 -3.07 -2.26
CA CYS A 80 1.81 -4.23 -2.26
C CYS A 80 0.79 -4.08 -1.15
N VAL A 81 -0.46 -4.36 -1.46
CA VAL A 81 -1.58 -4.28 -0.51
C VAL A 81 -2.35 -5.59 -0.53
N VAL A 82 -2.60 -6.15 0.65
CA VAL A 82 -3.42 -7.34 0.83
C VAL A 82 -4.41 -7.09 1.96
N GLY A 83 -5.63 -7.62 1.83
CA GLY A 83 -6.62 -7.40 2.87
C GLY A 83 -7.76 -8.39 2.83
N GLY A 84 -8.32 -8.66 3.99
CA GLY A 84 -9.44 -9.56 4.16
C GLY A 84 -9.76 -9.82 5.62
N LYS A 85 -10.83 -10.56 5.84
CA LYS A 85 -11.20 -11.01 7.17
C LYS A 85 -10.19 -12.05 7.67
N GLU A 86 -10.31 -12.45 8.92
CA GLU A 86 -9.44 -13.47 9.51
C GLU A 86 -9.41 -14.72 8.63
N GLY A 87 -8.23 -15.31 8.51
CA GLY A 87 -8.02 -16.51 7.72
C GLY A 87 -7.43 -16.22 6.34
N PRO A 88 -7.49 -17.19 5.42
CA PRO A 88 -6.91 -17.01 4.09
C PRO A 88 -7.58 -15.88 3.31
N LEU A 89 -6.78 -15.17 2.50
CA LEU A 89 -7.30 -14.12 1.64
C LEU A 89 -8.09 -14.72 0.48
N THR A 90 -9.20 -14.08 0.13
CA THR A 90 -10.08 -14.55 -0.95
C THR A 90 -10.25 -13.55 -2.08
N ASP A 91 -10.03 -12.26 -1.82
CA ASP A 91 -10.29 -11.19 -2.78
C ASP A 91 -9.15 -10.19 -2.83
N PHE A 92 -9.06 -9.46 -3.93
CA PHE A 92 -8.15 -8.33 -4.05
C PHE A 92 -8.70 -7.16 -3.24
N ALA A 93 -7.83 -6.51 -2.46
CA ALA A 93 -8.18 -5.31 -1.70
C ALA A 93 -7.41 -4.13 -2.27
N ALA A 94 -8.05 -3.33 -3.11
CA ALA A 94 -7.43 -2.14 -3.68
C ALA A 94 -7.37 -1.02 -2.63
N PRO A 95 -6.37 -0.12 -2.71
CA PRO A 95 -6.27 0.99 -1.76
C PRO A 95 -7.46 1.95 -1.87
N CYS A 96 -7.89 2.47 -0.72
CA CYS A 96 -9.01 3.43 -0.68
C CYS A 96 -8.61 4.77 -1.31
N GLY A 97 -9.59 5.64 -1.55
CA GLY A 97 -9.35 6.93 -2.18
C GLY A 97 -8.41 7.83 -1.40
N VAL A 98 -8.49 7.82 -0.08
CA VAL A 98 -7.58 8.61 0.77
C VAL A 98 -6.14 8.15 0.60
N CYS A 99 -5.91 6.84 0.56
CA CYS A 99 -4.57 6.29 0.32
C CYS A 99 -4.07 6.62 -1.08
N ARG A 100 -4.94 6.58 -2.08
CA ARG A 100 -4.57 6.97 -3.45
C ARG A 100 -4.16 8.44 -3.50
N GLN A 101 -4.85 9.30 -2.75
CA GLN A 101 -4.48 10.71 -2.65
C GLN A 101 -3.10 10.89 -2.01
N VAL A 102 -2.79 10.14 -0.96
CA VAL A 102 -1.47 10.17 -0.34
C VAL A 102 -0.39 9.73 -1.34
N MET A 103 -0.69 8.70 -2.14
CA MET A 103 0.24 8.25 -3.19
C MET A 103 0.49 9.34 -4.23
N MET A 104 -0.53 10.12 -4.59
CA MET A 104 -0.38 11.21 -5.55
C MET A 104 0.60 12.28 -5.06
N GLU A 105 0.74 12.47 -3.75
CA GLU A 105 1.67 13.45 -3.21
C GLU A 105 3.12 13.05 -3.43
N PHE A 106 3.43 11.76 -3.30
CA PHE A 106 4.81 11.27 -3.25
C PHE A 106 5.24 10.45 -4.46
N CYS A 107 4.33 10.10 -5.36
CA CYS A 107 4.62 9.15 -6.45
C CYS A 107 4.21 9.71 -7.81
N ASP A 108 4.96 9.30 -8.83
CA ASP A 108 4.59 9.59 -10.22
C ASP A 108 3.48 8.62 -10.61
N PRO A 109 2.27 9.10 -10.94
CA PRO A 109 1.15 8.22 -11.26
C PRO A 109 1.36 7.36 -12.51
N ASP A 110 2.25 7.77 -13.41
CA ASP A 110 2.53 7.00 -14.62
C ASP A 110 3.43 5.79 -14.37
N THR A 111 4.25 5.83 -13.33
CA THR A 111 5.28 4.81 -13.09
C THR A 111 5.14 4.05 -11.78
N PHE A 112 4.47 4.62 -10.77
CA PHE A 112 4.29 3.95 -9.48
C PHE A 112 3.35 2.77 -9.62
N GLU A 113 3.81 1.60 -9.19
CA GLU A 113 3.07 0.36 -9.36
C GLU A 113 2.41 -0.10 -8.06
N ILE A 114 1.16 -0.51 -8.15
CA ILE A 114 0.38 -1.00 -7.03
C ILE A 114 0.10 -2.48 -7.29
N ILE A 115 0.60 -3.33 -6.38
CA ILE A 115 0.39 -4.77 -6.43
C ILE A 115 -0.76 -5.08 -5.49
N VAL A 116 -1.86 -5.61 -6.02
CA VAL A 116 -2.95 -6.14 -5.21
C VAL A 116 -2.87 -7.65 -5.30
N ALA A 117 -2.84 -8.33 -4.16
CA ALA A 117 -2.53 -9.76 -4.13
C ALA A 117 -3.46 -10.55 -3.21
N ILE A 118 -3.59 -11.83 -3.51
CA ILE A 118 -4.28 -12.82 -2.69
C ILE A 118 -3.23 -13.80 -2.17
N THR A 119 -2.35 -14.28 -3.07
CA THR A 119 -1.22 -15.14 -2.76
C THR A 119 0.00 -14.65 -3.53
N PRO A 120 1.20 -15.12 -3.23
CA PRO A 120 2.39 -14.76 -4.03
C PRO A 120 2.27 -15.14 -5.52
N GLU A 121 1.36 -16.05 -5.87
CA GLU A 121 1.12 -16.51 -7.25
C GLU A 121 -0.11 -15.90 -7.88
N GLU A 122 -0.97 -15.24 -7.09
CA GLU A 122 -2.23 -14.64 -7.58
C GLU A 122 -2.27 -13.17 -7.22
N TYR A 123 -1.91 -12.32 -8.17
CA TYR A 123 -1.82 -10.88 -7.96
C TYR A 123 -2.05 -10.12 -9.26
N LYS A 124 -2.31 -8.82 -9.14
CA LYS A 124 -2.40 -7.88 -10.27
C LYS A 124 -1.50 -6.69 -9.98
N ILE A 125 -0.93 -6.12 -11.03
CA ILE A 125 -0.14 -4.90 -10.94
C ILE A 125 -0.81 -3.83 -11.77
N LEU A 126 -1.08 -2.67 -11.15
CA LEU A 126 -1.67 -1.52 -11.82
C LEU A 126 -0.84 -0.29 -11.48
N THR A 127 -0.82 0.67 -12.40
CA THR A 127 -0.21 1.97 -12.08
C THR A 127 -1.17 2.79 -11.23
N LEU A 128 -0.64 3.78 -10.53
CA LEU A 128 -1.47 4.70 -9.77
C LEU A 128 -2.46 5.42 -10.69
N LYS A 129 -2.03 5.76 -11.90
CA LYS A 129 -2.89 6.41 -12.90
C LYS A 129 -4.11 5.54 -13.25
N GLU A 130 -3.91 4.23 -13.36
CA GLU A 130 -5.03 3.31 -13.65
C GLU A 130 -6.03 3.24 -12.48
N LEU A 131 -5.54 3.31 -11.24
CA LEU A 131 -6.40 3.24 -10.05
C LEU A 131 -6.94 4.61 -9.63
N PHE A 132 -6.35 5.70 -10.12
CA PHE A 132 -6.75 7.05 -9.73
C PHE A 132 -6.70 7.98 -10.95
N PRO A 133 -7.55 7.72 -11.96
CA PRO A 133 -7.56 8.53 -13.18
C PRO A 133 -7.96 9.97 -12.85
N MET A 134 -7.29 10.93 -13.49
CA MET A 134 -7.50 12.36 -13.28
C MET A 134 -7.31 12.79 -11.82
N GLY A 135 -6.42 12.09 -11.09
CA GLY A 135 -6.16 12.42 -9.69
C GLY A 135 -5.56 13.81 -9.52
N PHE A 136 -5.99 14.51 -8.47
CA PHE A 136 -5.43 15.80 -8.11
C PHE A 136 -4.11 15.58 -7.36
N GLY A 137 -3.07 16.33 -7.72
CA GLY A 137 -1.77 16.19 -7.09
C GLY A 137 -0.95 17.48 -7.13
N PRO A 138 0.32 17.40 -6.66
CA PRO A 138 1.18 18.60 -6.55
C PRO A 138 1.35 19.36 -7.86
N ALA A 139 1.33 18.66 -9.00
CA ALA A 139 1.46 19.30 -10.31
C ALA A 139 0.33 20.28 -10.58
N ASP A 140 -0.86 20.05 -10.01
CA ASP A 140 -2.01 20.92 -10.20
C ASP A 140 -1.87 22.24 -9.45
N LEU A 141 -0.98 22.32 -8.47
CA LEU A 141 -0.73 23.50 -7.67
C LEU A 141 0.61 24.18 -7.99
N ALA A 142 1.36 23.60 -8.90
CA ALA A 142 2.69 24.11 -9.26
C ALA A 142 2.60 25.37 -10.15
#